data_45ea1e258723500e7e0890f3e45d3a06
#
_entry.id   45ea1e258723500e7e0890f3e45d3a06
#
_cell.length_a   1.000
_cell.length_b   1.000
_cell.length_c   1.000
_cell.angle_alpha   90.00
_cell.angle_beta   90.00
_cell.angle_gamma   90.00
#
_symmetry.space_group_name_H-M   'P 1'
#
loop_
_entity.id
_entity.type
_entity.pdbx_description
1 polymer ?
#
loop_
_entity_poly.entity_id
_entity_poly.type
_entity_poly.pdbx_seq_one_letter_code
_entity_poly.pdbx_strand_id
1 'polypeptide(L)'
;MDKNFLEIQNGSFSASEKNKVNNVNLVIKNQGEIISLLGPSGIGKTTILRTIAGLQKLTNGKIILKGKTLSSNSVHVEPEERNIALSFQDNSLFPNYKVIDNINFGKKRLNGNGSSLKSNEIIKLLRIEPILEKFPHQISAGEAQRVSLARS
;
A
#
# COMPACT_ATOMS: atom_id res chain seq x y z
N MET A 1 -20.53 9.61 -16.74
CA MET A 1 -20.26 8.20 -16.36
C MET A 1 -19.36 8.23 -15.15
N ASP A 2 -19.83 7.75 -14.02
CA ASP A 2 -19.02 7.64 -12.81
C ASP A 2 -17.87 6.67 -13.07
N LYS A 3 -16.65 7.16 -12.90
CA LYS A 3 -15.45 6.33 -13.07
C LYS A 3 -15.32 5.43 -11.85
N ASN A 4 -15.12 4.13 -12.06
CA ASN A 4 -14.79 3.22 -10.97
C ASN A 4 -13.55 3.71 -10.21
N PHE A 5 -13.51 3.44 -8.90
CA PHE A 5 -12.39 3.84 -8.07
C PHE A 5 -11.11 3.09 -8.43
N LEU A 6 -11.18 1.74 -8.53
CA LEU A 6 -10.08 0.89 -9.00
C LEU A 6 -10.60 -0.18 -9.95
N GLU A 7 -9.87 -0.41 -11.04
CA GLU A 7 -10.17 -1.48 -11.98
C GLU A 7 -8.91 -2.29 -12.30
N ILE A 8 -9.07 -3.60 -12.37
CA ILE A 8 -8.11 -4.50 -12.98
C ILE A 8 -8.83 -5.19 -14.15
N GLN A 9 -8.26 -5.08 -15.34
CA GLN A 9 -8.81 -5.63 -16.56
C GLN A 9 -7.85 -6.67 -17.15
N ASN A 10 -8.25 -7.95 -17.15
CA ASN A 10 -7.48 -9.09 -17.65
C ASN A 10 -6.04 -9.13 -17.07
N GLY A 11 -5.90 -8.77 -15.80
CA GLY A 11 -4.60 -8.64 -15.13
C GLY A 11 -3.89 -9.97 -14.97
N SER A 12 -2.61 -10.03 -15.38
CA SER A 12 -1.72 -11.15 -15.12
C SER A 12 -0.56 -10.69 -14.25
N PHE A 13 -0.31 -11.45 -13.18
CA PHE A 13 0.65 -11.12 -12.12
C PHE A 13 1.60 -12.28 -11.94
N SER A 14 2.90 -12.01 -11.81
CA SER A 14 3.90 -13.04 -11.62
C SER A 14 4.93 -12.62 -10.57
N ALA A 15 5.09 -13.42 -9.52
CA ALA A 15 6.19 -13.28 -8.57
C ALA A 15 7.41 -14.11 -8.99
N SER A 16 7.17 -15.22 -9.73
CA SER A 16 8.18 -16.12 -10.29
C SER A 16 7.53 -16.93 -11.42
N GLU A 17 8.32 -17.70 -12.16
CA GLU A 17 7.77 -18.57 -13.20
C GLU A 17 6.70 -19.55 -12.69
N LYS A 18 6.81 -19.99 -11.42
CA LYS A 18 5.88 -20.95 -10.80
C LYS A 18 4.66 -20.28 -10.16
N ASN A 19 4.72 -19.00 -9.84
CA ASN A 19 3.67 -18.28 -9.12
C ASN A 19 3.06 -17.20 -10.03
N LYS A 20 2.20 -17.62 -10.96
CA LYS A 20 1.46 -16.74 -11.86
C LYS A 20 -0.02 -16.76 -11.52
N VAL A 21 -0.61 -15.57 -11.45
CA VAL A 21 -2.06 -15.39 -11.36
C VAL A 21 -2.50 -14.69 -12.64
N ASN A 22 -3.37 -15.33 -13.41
CA ASN A 22 -3.75 -14.82 -14.72
C ASN A 22 -5.22 -14.45 -14.76
N ASN A 23 -5.55 -13.55 -15.68
CA ASN A 23 -6.91 -13.17 -16.05
C ASN A 23 -7.75 -12.65 -14.86
N VAL A 24 -7.12 -11.89 -13.98
CA VAL A 24 -7.82 -11.24 -12.86
C VAL A 24 -8.64 -10.07 -13.37
N ASN A 25 -9.92 -10.05 -13.01
CA ASN A 25 -10.80 -8.93 -13.25
C ASN A 25 -11.37 -8.48 -11.90
N LEU A 26 -11.22 -7.21 -11.57
CA LEU A 26 -11.70 -6.62 -10.33
C LEU A 26 -12.20 -5.20 -10.59
N VAL A 27 -13.35 -4.88 -10.02
CA VAL A 27 -13.90 -3.52 -10.05
C VAL A 27 -14.27 -3.11 -8.64
N ILE A 28 -13.66 -2.03 -8.16
CA ILE A 28 -14.05 -1.31 -6.94
C ILE A 28 -14.71 -0.02 -7.41
N LYS A 29 -15.99 0.15 -7.09
CA LYS A 29 -16.77 1.28 -7.61
C LYS A 29 -16.50 2.56 -6.84
N ASN A 30 -16.49 2.47 -5.50
CA ASN A 30 -16.47 3.65 -4.65
C ASN A 30 -15.19 3.72 -3.82
N GLN A 31 -14.77 4.93 -3.52
CA GLN A 31 -13.73 5.17 -2.52
C GLN A 31 -14.29 4.82 -1.12
N GLY A 32 -13.45 4.20 -0.28
CA GLY A 32 -13.84 3.80 1.08
C GLY A 32 -14.39 2.38 1.19
N GLU A 33 -14.54 1.64 0.08
CA GLU A 33 -14.88 0.23 0.13
C GLU A 33 -13.75 -0.61 0.73
N ILE A 34 -14.10 -1.59 1.57
CA ILE A 34 -13.18 -2.57 2.13
C ILE A 34 -13.29 -3.85 1.33
N ILE A 35 -12.21 -4.26 0.69
CA ILE A 35 -12.14 -5.46 -0.13
C ILE A 35 -11.19 -6.48 0.51
N SER A 36 -11.66 -7.71 0.68
CA SER A 36 -10.85 -8.83 1.17
C SER A 36 -10.47 -9.77 0.02
N LEU A 37 -9.17 -10.01 -0.15
CA LEU A 37 -8.65 -11.04 -1.05
C LEU A 37 -8.51 -12.35 -0.28
N LEU A 38 -9.35 -13.33 -0.59
CA LEU A 38 -9.34 -14.64 0.06
C LEU A 38 -8.69 -15.68 -0.86
N GLY A 39 -8.04 -16.66 -0.26
CA GLY A 39 -7.42 -17.77 -0.98
C GLY A 39 -6.23 -18.37 -0.21
N PRO A 40 -5.75 -19.56 -0.64
CA PRO A 40 -4.63 -20.26 -0.01
C PRO A 40 -3.34 -19.40 0.03
N SER A 41 -2.44 -19.77 0.96
CA SER A 41 -1.10 -19.18 0.98
C SER A 41 -0.37 -19.50 -0.34
N GLY A 42 0.38 -18.53 -0.86
CA GLY A 42 1.13 -18.70 -2.12
C GLY A 42 0.32 -18.47 -3.40
N ILE A 43 -1.01 -18.29 -3.36
CA ILE A 43 -1.83 -18.09 -4.58
C ILE A 43 -1.57 -16.77 -5.31
N GLY A 44 -0.79 -15.86 -4.76
CA GLY A 44 -0.45 -14.60 -5.41
C GLY A 44 -1.15 -13.34 -4.87
N LYS A 45 -1.86 -13.42 -3.73
CA LYS A 45 -2.52 -12.23 -3.12
C LYS A 45 -1.57 -11.07 -2.91
N THR A 46 -0.42 -11.33 -2.31
CA THR A 46 0.63 -10.32 -2.07
C THR A 46 1.21 -9.78 -3.38
N THR A 47 1.34 -10.62 -4.40
CA THR A 47 1.80 -10.22 -5.73
C THR A 47 0.85 -9.23 -6.37
N ILE A 48 -0.47 -9.48 -6.30
CA ILE A 48 -1.50 -8.56 -6.78
C ILE A 48 -1.38 -7.21 -6.07
N LEU A 49 -1.33 -7.21 -4.73
CA LEU A 49 -1.21 -5.98 -3.94
C LEU A 49 0.07 -5.19 -4.26
N ARG A 50 1.22 -5.87 -4.36
CA ARG A 50 2.49 -5.24 -4.74
C ARG A 50 2.45 -4.65 -6.15
N THR A 51 1.79 -5.33 -7.08
CA THR A 51 1.64 -4.83 -8.46
C THR A 51 0.71 -3.61 -8.52
N ILE A 52 -0.39 -3.61 -7.75
CA ILE A 52 -1.27 -2.44 -7.61
C ILE A 52 -0.50 -1.26 -7.05
N ALA A 53 0.34 -1.48 -6.03
CA ALA A 53 1.19 -0.45 -5.42
C ALA A 53 2.39 -0.01 -6.30
N GLY A 54 2.67 -0.71 -7.42
CA GLY A 54 3.78 -0.37 -8.33
C GLY A 54 5.11 -1.01 -8.00
N LEU A 55 5.20 -1.80 -6.93
CA LEU A 55 6.43 -2.49 -6.51
C LEU A 55 6.76 -3.70 -7.39
N GLN A 56 5.85 -4.11 -8.24
CA GLN A 56 6.02 -5.14 -9.26
C GLN A 56 5.35 -4.72 -10.57
N LYS A 57 5.94 -5.13 -11.68
CA LYS A 57 5.35 -4.87 -12.99
C LYS A 57 4.19 -5.82 -13.26
N LEU A 58 3.13 -5.31 -13.87
CA LEU A 58 2.05 -6.11 -14.43
C LEU A 58 2.58 -6.89 -15.64
N THR A 59 2.26 -8.17 -15.72
CA THR A 59 2.71 -9.01 -16.83
C THR A 59 1.83 -8.81 -18.07
N ASN A 60 0.53 -8.66 -17.87
CA ASN A 60 -0.44 -8.38 -18.93
C ASN A 60 -1.70 -7.74 -18.34
N GLY A 61 -2.50 -7.05 -19.19
CA GLY A 61 -3.74 -6.42 -18.79
C GLY A 61 -3.56 -4.93 -18.41
N LYS A 62 -4.46 -4.42 -17.56
CA LYS A 62 -4.45 -3.02 -17.13
C LYS A 62 -4.84 -2.89 -15.66
N ILE A 63 -4.24 -1.91 -14.98
CA ILE A 63 -4.66 -1.41 -13.66
C ILE A 63 -4.99 0.07 -13.82
N ILE A 64 -6.19 0.45 -13.42
CA ILE A 64 -6.72 1.81 -13.58
C ILE A 64 -7.19 2.29 -12.21
N LEU A 65 -6.77 3.46 -11.77
CA LEU A 65 -7.20 4.11 -10.53
C LEU A 65 -7.86 5.45 -10.88
N LYS A 66 -9.11 5.64 -10.49
CA LYS A 66 -9.88 6.89 -10.75
C LYS A 66 -9.82 7.32 -12.21
N GLY A 67 -9.82 6.34 -13.12
CA GLY A 67 -9.73 6.56 -14.57
C GLY A 67 -8.32 6.83 -15.12
N LYS A 68 -7.27 6.88 -14.26
CA LYS A 68 -5.86 6.97 -14.68
C LYS A 68 -5.27 5.57 -14.78
N THR A 69 -4.69 5.21 -15.93
CA THR A 69 -3.97 3.94 -16.07
C THR A 69 -2.66 4.00 -15.27
N LEU A 70 -2.50 3.10 -14.31
CA LEU A 70 -1.29 2.95 -13.49
C LEU A 70 -0.32 1.90 -14.05
N SER A 71 -0.86 0.83 -14.65
CA SER A 71 -0.06 -0.23 -15.26
C SER A 71 -0.76 -0.77 -16.50
N SER A 72 0.01 -1.04 -17.53
CA SER A 72 -0.41 -1.77 -18.75
C SER A 72 0.86 -2.34 -19.41
N ASN A 73 0.70 -2.95 -20.61
CA ASN A 73 1.86 -3.43 -21.36
C ASN A 73 2.85 -2.30 -21.75
N SER A 74 2.38 -1.06 -21.83
CA SER A 74 3.19 0.11 -22.24
C SER A 74 3.34 1.17 -21.16
N VAL A 75 2.65 1.04 -20.03
CA VAL A 75 2.62 2.03 -18.95
C VAL A 75 2.99 1.37 -17.63
N HIS A 76 3.93 1.97 -16.90
CA HIS A 76 4.22 1.64 -15.51
C HIS A 76 4.45 2.94 -14.75
N VAL A 77 3.47 3.35 -13.95
CA VAL A 77 3.60 4.47 -13.04
C VAL A 77 4.39 4.00 -11.83
N GLU A 78 5.41 4.75 -11.43
CA GLU A 78 6.26 4.40 -10.28
C GLU A 78 5.46 4.46 -8.95
N PRO A 79 5.85 3.67 -7.92
CA PRO A 79 5.10 3.57 -6.66
C PRO A 79 4.81 4.92 -6.01
N GLU A 80 5.79 5.82 -5.98
CA GLU A 80 5.69 7.16 -5.38
C GLU A 80 4.68 8.07 -6.08
N GLU A 81 4.33 7.78 -7.33
CA GLU A 81 3.38 8.56 -8.12
C GLU A 81 1.96 7.99 -8.10
N ARG A 82 1.74 6.83 -7.46
CA ARG A 82 0.45 6.13 -7.47
C ARG A 82 -0.55 6.63 -6.44
N ASN A 83 -0.12 7.34 -5.41
CA ASN A 83 -0.95 7.70 -4.25
C ASN A 83 -1.63 6.46 -3.61
N ILE A 84 -0.91 5.35 -3.53
CA ILE A 84 -1.33 4.09 -2.92
C ILE A 84 -0.38 3.77 -1.79
N ALA A 85 -0.90 3.60 -0.58
CA ALA A 85 -0.15 3.11 0.56
C ALA A 85 -0.20 1.59 0.62
N LEU A 86 0.92 0.95 0.96
CA LEU A 86 1.01 -0.50 1.18
C LEU A 86 1.66 -0.76 2.54
N SER A 87 0.92 -1.45 3.43
CA SER A 87 1.47 -1.95 4.69
C SER A 87 1.94 -3.39 4.49
N PHE A 88 3.16 -3.68 4.92
CA PHE A 88 3.74 -5.03 4.86
C PHE A 88 3.47 -5.80 6.15
N GLN A 89 3.46 -7.13 6.06
CA GLN A 89 3.20 -8.01 7.19
C GLN A 89 4.31 -7.93 8.26
N ASP A 90 5.54 -7.68 7.86
CA ASP A 90 6.74 -7.55 8.68
C ASP A 90 6.97 -6.13 9.24
N ASN A 91 5.96 -5.28 9.19
CA ASN A 91 5.92 -3.88 9.64
C ASN A 91 6.99 -2.94 9.01
N SER A 92 8.09 -3.47 8.47
CA SER A 92 9.15 -2.76 7.72
C SER A 92 9.59 -1.41 8.34
N LEU A 93 9.60 -1.29 9.68
CA LEU A 93 10.03 -0.08 10.36
C LEU A 93 11.56 0.07 10.28
N PHE A 94 12.03 1.30 10.17
CA PHE A 94 13.45 1.61 10.25
C PHE A 94 13.94 1.40 11.68
N PRO A 95 14.81 0.40 11.94
CA PRO A 95 15.15 -0.02 13.31
C PRO A 95 15.91 1.04 14.11
N ASN A 96 16.64 1.92 13.42
CA ASN A 96 17.47 2.98 14.01
C ASN A 96 16.75 4.32 14.13
N TYR A 97 15.46 4.38 13.79
CA TYR A 97 14.62 5.56 13.94
C TYR A 97 13.61 5.35 15.05
N LYS A 98 13.36 6.40 15.85
CA LYS A 98 12.24 6.43 16.79
C LYS A 98 10.91 6.27 16.06
N VAL A 99 9.86 5.92 16.78
CA VAL A 99 8.51 5.82 16.23
C VAL A 99 8.07 7.10 15.51
N ILE A 100 8.29 8.25 16.15
CA ILE A 100 7.93 9.56 15.56
C ILE A 100 8.70 9.83 14.24
N ASP A 101 9.97 9.43 14.16
CA ASP A 101 10.78 9.61 12.96
C ASP A 101 10.36 8.65 11.85
N ASN A 102 9.97 7.42 12.19
CA ASN A 102 9.38 6.47 11.25
C ASN A 102 8.11 7.04 10.62
N ILE A 103 7.20 7.60 11.43
CA ILE A 103 5.93 8.19 10.96
C ILE A 103 6.19 9.39 10.03
N ASN A 104 7.15 10.23 10.38
CA ASN A 104 7.45 11.45 9.63
C ASN A 104 8.39 11.24 8.43
N PHE A 105 8.88 10.01 8.22
CA PHE A 105 9.86 9.73 7.16
C PHE A 105 9.37 10.11 5.76
N GLY A 106 8.12 9.80 5.44
CA GLY A 106 7.52 10.14 4.15
C GLY A 106 7.28 11.64 3.96
N LYS A 107 7.00 12.38 5.03
CA LYS A 107 6.70 13.83 4.97
C LYS A 107 7.85 14.66 4.47
N LYS A 108 9.08 14.29 4.80
CA LYS A 108 10.29 15.00 4.36
C LYS A 108 10.46 14.98 2.84
N ARG A 109 9.80 14.06 2.11
CA ARG A 109 9.87 13.91 0.66
C ARG A 109 8.72 14.58 -0.10
N LEU A 110 7.60 14.85 0.55
CA LEU A 110 6.36 15.29 -0.11
C LEU A 110 6.19 16.81 -0.23
N ASN A 111 7.23 17.62 -0.02
CA ASN A 111 7.20 19.11 -0.19
C ASN A 111 5.85 19.76 0.21
N GLY A 112 5.22 19.30 1.29
CA GLY A 112 4.01 19.90 1.84
C GLY A 112 2.65 19.46 1.25
N ASN A 113 2.61 18.66 0.20
CA ASN A 113 1.35 18.24 -0.48
C ASN A 113 0.84 16.85 -0.04
N GLY A 114 1.27 16.34 1.09
CA GLY A 114 0.86 15.01 1.57
C GLY A 114 -0.29 15.05 2.58
N SER A 115 -1.20 14.10 2.42
CA SER A 115 -2.29 13.66 3.32
C SER A 115 -3.17 14.74 3.96
N SER A 116 -4.47 14.63 3.73
CA SER A 116 -5.52 15.47 4.34
C SER A 116 -5.64 15.31 5.87
N LEU A 117 -5.09 14.22 6.45
CA LEU A 117 -5.07 14.02 7.90
C LEU A 117 -3.77 14.56 8.49
N LYS A 118 -3.89 15.41 9.50
CA LYS A 118 -2.74 15.86 10.29
C LYS A 118 -2.15 14.66 11.02
N SER A 119 -0.83 14.51 11.05
CA SER A 119 -0.17 13.38 11.73
C SER A 119 -0.63 13.19 13.17
N ASN A 120 -0.94 14.28 13.87
CA ASN A 120 -1.43 14.22 15.24
C ASN A 120 -2.79 13.52 15.36
N GLU A 121 -3.64 13.62 14.35
CA GLU A 121 -4.95 12.94 14.32
C GLU A 121 -4.76 11.43 14.11
N ILE A 122 -3.86 11.04 13.21
CA ILE A 122 -3.52 9.64 12.96
C ILE A 122 -2.88 9.02 14.21
N ILE A 123 -1.93 9.71 14.85
CA ILE A 123 -1.27 9.29 16.08
C ILE A 123 -2.29 9.01 17.18
N LYS A 124 -3.24 9.93 17.41
CA LYS A 124 -4.33 9.76 18.38
C LYS A 124 -5.27 8.62 18.00
N LEU A 125 -5.71 8.55 16.74
CA LEU A 125 -6.59 7.50 16.24
C LEU A 125 -6.00 6.10 16.48
N LEU A 126 -4.71 5.94 16.24
CA LEU A 126 -3.98 4.68 16.39
C LEU A 126 -3.48 4.44 17.82
N ARG A 127 -3.68 5.39 18.75
CA ARG A 127 -3.27 5.31 20.17
C ARG A 127 -1.78 4.96 20.32
N ILE A 128 -0.92 5.69 19.61
CA ILE A 128 0.54 5.48 19.62
C ILE A 128 1.31 6.61 20.28
N GLU A 129 0.62 7.60 20.90
CA GLU A 129 1.26 8.70 21.62
C GLU A 129 2.29 8.24 22.68
N PRO A 130 1.99 7.21 23.52
CA PRO A 130 2.91 6.82 24.58
C PRO A 130 4.23 6.21 24.10
N ILE A 131 4.31 5.85 22.81
CA ILE A 131 5.47 5.14 22.25
C ILE A 131 6.26 5.97 21.24
N LEU A 132 5.93 7.23 21.03
CA LEU A 132 6.54 8.07 19.98
C LEU A 132 8.06 8.18 20.11
N GLU A 133 8.58 8.23 21.35
CA GLU A 133 10.01 8.34 21.65
C GLU A 133 10.75 6.99 21.68
N LYS A 134 10.03 5.87 21.59
CA LYS A 134 10.61 4.53 21.59
C LYS A 134 11.16 4.13 20.23
N PHE A 135 12.09 3.18 20.25
CA PHE A 135 12.59 2.52 19.03
C PHE A 135 11.77 1.26 18.72
N PRO A 136 11.77 0.75 17.46
CA PRO A 136 11.02 -0.43 17.06
C PRO A 136 11.25 -1.68 17.92
N HIS A 137 12.45 -1.89 18.45
CA HIS A 137 12.77 -3.02 19.32
C HIS A 137 12.20 -2.88 20.76
N GLN A 138 11.65 -1.72 21.12
CA GLN A 138 11.08 -1.42 22.45
C GLN A 138 9.54 -1.47 22.45
N ILE A 139 8.93 -1.81 21.34
CA ILE A 139 7.48 -1.83 21.18
C ILE A 139 6.99 -3.24 20.79
N SER A 140 5.75 -3.54 21.16
CA SER A 140 5.11 -4.80 20.79
C SER A 140 4.84 -4.91 19.28
N ALA A 141 4.64 -6.13 18.79
CA ALA A 141 4.30 -6.36 17.37
C ALA A 141 3.02 -5.60 16.93
N GLY A 142 2.00 -5.56 17.79
CA GLY A 142 0.76 -4.81 17.52
C GLY A 142 0.98 -3.29 17.47
N GLU A 143 1.85 -2.75 18.34
CA GLU A 143 2.25 -1.33 18.29
C GLU A 143 3.04 -1.04 17.01
N ALA A 144 4.00 -1.89 16.64
CA ALA A 144 4.76 -1.77 15.41
C ALA A 144 3.86 -1.78 14.17
N GLN A 145 2.81 -2.61 14.15
CA GLN A 145 1.84 -2.62 13.08
C GLN A 145 1.05 -1.30 12.98
N ARG A 146 0.62 -0.73 14.11
CA ARG A 146 -0.05 0.58 14.14
C ARG A 146 0.88 1.71 13.67
N VAL A 147 2.16 1.67 14.06
CA VAL A 147 3.18 2.61 13.57
C VAL A 147 3.40 2.48 12.07
N SER A 148 3.48 1.25 11.55
CA SER A 148 3.58 0.99 10.10
C SER A 148 2.39 1.56 9.33
N LEU A 149 1.19 1.42 9.89
CA LEU A 149 -0.02 2.02 9.32
C LEU A 149 -0.01 3.56 9.38
N ALA A 150 0.50 4.14 10.47
CA ALA A 150 0.63 5.60 10.60
C ALA A 150 1.64 6.20 9.60
N ARG A 151 2.66 5.41 9.20
CA ARG A 151 3.68 5.83 8.24
C ARG A 151 3.20 5.77 6.79
N SER A 152 2.32 4.82 6.44
CA SER A 152 1.81 4.58 5.09
C SER A 152 0.76 5.62 4.66
#